data_34fb93b35fad379012e4ad21ad40b05e
#
_entry.id   34fb93b35fad379012e4ad21ad40b05e
#
_cell.length_a   1.000
_cell.length_b   1.000
_cell.length_c   1.000
_cell.angle_alpha   90.00
_cell.angle_beta   90.00
_cell.angle_gamma   90.00
#
_symmetry.space_group_name_H-M   'P 1'
#
loop_
_entity.id
_entity.type
_entity.pdbx_description
1 polymer ?
#
loop_
_entity_poly.entity_id
_entity_poly.type
_entity_poly.pdbx_seq_one_letter_code
_entity_poly.pdbx_strand_id
1 'polypeptide(L)'
;MEPEVSLDSLLAQLATSPIAFGTDNPVNPALRADLEGALHAADVENLDPAGVVVLEQTPAHVADLRDLAQDLANSTDYGTVIVRTPQVAIGVSDHLNRVQIERGERAMVAEPDYADGLHAFARAADGVTVHWPLAVAVALLVLAGIAVAAAMTARR
;
A
#
# COMPACT_ATOMS: atom_id res chain seq x y z
N MET A 1 16.59 -2.52 -27.39
CA MET A 1 15.62 -3.55 -26.93
C MET A 1 15.63 -3.48 -25.43
N GLU A 2 14.65 -2.81 -24.85
CA GLU A 2 14.49 -2.81 -23.40
C GLU A 2 14.18 -4.25 -22.98
N PRO A 3 14.78 -4.76 -21.89
CA PRO A 3 14.39 -6.06 -21.38
C PRO A 3 12.94 -5.97 -20.93
N GLU A 4 12.07 -6.63 -21.67
CA GLU A 4 10.67 -6.77 -21.31
C GLU A 4 10.62 -7.51 -19.97
N VAL A 5 10.05 -6.89 -18.96
CA VAL A 5 9.93 -7.50 -17.63
C VAL A 5 9.05 -8.74 -17.77
N SER A 6 9.65 -9.92 -17.57
CA SER A 6 8.94 -11.19 -17.71
C SER A 6 8.09 -11.46 -16.46
N LEU A 7 6.78 -11.53 -16.62
CA LEU A 7 5.85 -11.92 -15.57
C LEU A 7 6.25 -13.27 -14.94
N ASP A 8 6.60 -14.25 -15.78
CA ASP A 8 7.01 -15.59 -15.32
C ASP A 8 8.25 -15.53 -14.42
N SER A 9 9.22 -14.66 -14.75
CA SER A 9 10.42 -14.46 -13.93
C SER A 9 10.08 -13.84 -12.57
N LEU A 10 9.19 -12.86 -12.54
CA LEU A 10 8.74 -12.24 -11.29
C LEU A 10 7.98 -13.23 -10.41
N LEU A 11 7.08 -14.02 -11.00
CA LEU A 11 6.34 -15.07 -10.29
C LEU A 11 7.28 -16.13 -9.70
N ALA A 12 8.29 -16.56 -10.46
CA ALA A 12 9.29 -17.52 -9.97
C ALA A 12 10.09 -16.97 -8.77
N GLN A 13 10.41 -15.68 -8.77
CA GLN A 13 11.07 -15.02 -7.65
C GLN A 13 10.12 -14.92 -6.44
N LEU A 14 8.87 -14.48 -6.65
CA LEU A 14 7.86 -14.33 -5.58
C LEU A 14 7.46 -15.66 -4.96
N ALA A 15 7.63 -16.77 -5.65
CA ALA A 15 7.43 -18.11 -5.09
C ALA A 15 8.47 -18.50 -4.02
N THR A 16 9.61 -17.82 -3.96
CA THR A 16 10.73 -18.12 -3.05
C THR A 16 11.07 -17.01 -2.07
N SER A 17 10.70 -15.77 -2.38
CA SER A 17 10.96 -14.57 -1.55
C SER A 17 9.84 -13.55 -1.78
N PRO A 18 9.47 -12.77 -0.78
CA PRO A 18 8.47 -11.70 -0.95
C PRO A 18 8.97 -10.53 -1.81
N ILE A 19 10.22 -10.56 -2.27
CA ILE A 19 10.83 -9.52 -3.09
C ILE A 19 11.22 -10.07 -4.45
N ALA A 20 10.83 -9.38 -5.53
CA ALA A 20 11.24 -9.68 -6.89
C ALA A 20 11.80 -8.44 -7.61
N PHE A 21 12.70 -8.66 -8.56
CA PHE A 21 13.35 -7.61 -9.35
C PHE A 21 13.12 -7.85 -10.84
N GLY A 22 12.85 -6.77 -11.58
CA GLY A 22 12.65 -6.82 -13.02
C GLY A 22 13.94 -7.06 -13.80
N THR A 23 15.08 -6.69 -13.24
CA THR A 23 16.41 -6.84 -13.85
C THR A 23 17.40 -7.40 -12.86
N ASP A 24 18.48 -8.00 -13.38
CA ASP A 24 19.61 -8.45 -12.57
C ASP A 24 20.59 -7.29 -12.35
N ASN A 25 20.67 -6.81 -11.10
CA ASN A 25 21.49 -5.69 -10.70
C ASN A 25 22.35 -6.07 -9.48
N PRO A 26 23.63 -5.72 -9.44
CA PRO A 26 24.51 -6.02 -8.29
C PRO A 26 24.02 -5.48 -6.93
N VAL A 27 23.15 -4.48 -6.90
CA VAL A 27 22.57 -3.94 -5.65
C VAL A 27 21.38 -4.76 -5.15
N ASN A 28 20.78 -5.60 -5.97
CA ASN A 28 19.56 -6.36 -5.63
C ASN A 28 19.68 -7.20 -4.33
N PRO A 29 20.80 -7.89 -4.05
CA PRO A 29 20.91 -8.67 -2.82
C PRO A 29 20.83 -7.80 -1.55
N ALA A 30 21.46 -6.62 -1.54
CA ALA A 30 21.40 -5.69 -0.42
C ALA A 30 19.98 -5.11 -0.27
N LEU A 31 19.39 -4.62 -1.37
CA LEU A 31 18.04 -4.08 -1.38
C LEU A 31 16.99 -5.12 -0.99
N ARG A 32 17.19 -6.38 -1.39
CA ARG A 32 16.32 -7.49 -0.96
C ARG A 32 16.33 -7.64 0.56
N ALA A 33 17.53 -7.66 1.16
CA ALA A 33 17.68 -7.80 2.61
C ALA A 33 17.02 -6.65 3.37
N ASP A 34 17.16 -5.41 2.89
CA ASP A 34 16.57 -4.22 3.49
C ASP A 34 15.03 -4.26 3.39
N LEU A 35 14.47 -4.61 2.23
CA LEU A 35 13.04 -4.72 2.03
C LEU A 35 12.42 -5.91 2.80
N GLU A 36 13.09 -7.05 2.86
CA GLU A 36 12.65 -8.19 3.69
C GLU A 36 12.66 -7.81 5.18
N GLY A 37 13.69 -7.08 5.63
CA GLY A 37 13.74 -6.54 6.98
C GLY A 37 12.57 -5.59 7.28
N ALA A 38 12.26 -4.70 6.35
CA ALA A 38 11.12 -3.79 6.47
C ALA A 38 9.77 -4.53 6.51
N LEU A 39 9.57 -5.57 5.69
CA LEU A 39 8.34 -6.37 5.69
C LEU A 39 8.10 -7.10 7.02
N HIS A 40 9.13 -7.40 7.80
CA HIS A 40 9.01 -8.04 9.11
C HIS A 40 8.82 -7.04 10.27
N ALA A 41 8.80 -5.76 9.99
CA ALA A 41 8.61 -4.74 11.02
C ALA A 41 7.12 -4.62 11.42
N ALA A 42 6.87 -4.36 12.69
CA ALA A 42 5.51 -4.30 13.25
C ALA A 42 4.63 -3.20 12.63
N ASP A 43 5.22 -2.11 12.14
CA ASP A 43 4.48 -1.02 11.50
C ASP A 43 4.07 -1.31 10.05
N VAL A 44 4.40 -2.50 9.51
CA VAL A 44 4.07 -2.98 8.17
C VAL A 44 3.09 -4.17 8.19
N GLU A 45 2.71 -4.65 9.36
CA GLU A 45 1.77 -5.80 9.52
C GLU A 45 0.44 -5.62 8.79
N ASN A 46 -0.02 -4.36 8.60
CA ASN A 46 -1.24 -4.05 7.86
C ASN A 46 -1.16 -4.38 6.36
N LEU A 47 0.02 -4.70 5.83
CA LEU A 47 0.22 -5.13 4.45
C LEU A 47 0.34 -6.65 4.32
N ASP A 48 0.54 -7.38 5.41
CA ASP A 48 0.88 -8.81 5.43
C ASP A 48 -0.29 -9.71 5.01
N PRO A 49 -0.05 -10.74 4.19
CA PRO A 49 1.20 -11.06 3.50
C PRO A 49 1.44 -10.15 2.28
N ALA A 50 2.62 -9.54 2.19
CA ALA A 50 2.95 -8.59 1.13
C ALA A 50 4.10 -9.07 0.24
N GLY A 51 3.94 -8.87 -1.09
CA GLY A 51 4.98 -9.02 -2.09
C GLY A 51 5.37 -7.67 -2.69
N VAL A 52 6.67 -7.43 -2.85
CA VAL A 52 7.21 -6.20 -3.42
C VAL A 52 8.02 -6.51 -4.68
N VAL A 53 7.69 -5.83 -5.76
CA VAL A 53 8.39 -5.91 -7.03
C VAL A 53 9.08 -4.59 -7.32
N VAL A 54 10.37 -4.65 -7.57
CA VAL A 54 11.19 -3.48 -7.89
C VAL A 54 11.59 -3.51 -9.36
N LEU A 55 11.23 -2.44 -10.07
CA LEU A 55 11.59 -2.23 -11.46
C LEU A 55 12.52 -1.02 -11.57
N GLU A 56 13.57 -1.11 -12.37
CA GLU A 56 14.55 -0.03 -12.54
C GLU A 56 14.01 1.14 -13.37
N GLN A 57 13.04 0.88 -14.23
CA GLN A 57 12.49 1.87 -15.13
C GLN A 57 10.99 2.01 -14.93
N THR A 58 10.50 3.25 -15.06
CA THR A 58 9.08 3.54 -15.13
C THR A 58 8.63 3.45 -16.58
N PRO A 59 7.69 2.57 -16.93
CA PRO A 59 7.20 2.45 -18.31
C PRO A 59 6.46 3.74 -18.74
N ALA A 60 6.37 3.94 -20.05
CA ALA A 60 5.68 5.09 -20.63
C ALA A 60 4.18 5.14 -20.24
N HIS A 61 3.58 3.97 -20.03
CA HIS A 61 2.18 3.84 -19.63
C HIS A 61 2.10 3.26 -18.21
N VAL A 62 1.70 4.08 -17.24
CA VAL A 62 1.51 3.65 -15.84
C VAL A 62 0.42 2.58 -15.70
N ALA A 63 -0.52 2.52 -16.65
CA ALA A 63 -1.54 1.46 -16.69
C ALA A 63 -0.92 0.06 -16.75
N ASP A 64 0.19 -0.12 -17.49
CA ASP A 64 0.88 -1.39 -17.63
C ASP A 64 1.42 -1.90 -16.27
N LEU A 65 1.84 -0.96 -15.38
CA LEU A 65 2.24 -1.32 -14.01
C LEU A 65 1.08 -1.81 -13.15
N ARG A 66 -0.10 -1.24 -13.36
CA ARG A 66 -1.31 -1.68 -12.64
C ARG A 66 -1.76 -3.05 -13.08
N ASP A 67 -1.73 -3.30 -14.39
CA ASP A 67 -2.06 -4.60 -14.97
C ASP A 67 -1.05 -5.65 -14.47
N LEU A 68 0.26 -5.33 -14.46
CA LEU A 68 1.29 -6.19 -13.90
C LEU A 68 1.05 -6.50 -12.42
N ALA A 69 0.78 -5.47 -11.60
CA ALA A 69 0.51 -5.65 -10.17
C ALA A 69 -0.73 -6.53 -9.93
N GLN A 70 -1.77 -6.37 -10.75
CA GLN A 70 -2.98 -7.18 -10.67
C GLN A 70 -2.73 -8.62 -11.09
N ASP A 71 -1.96 -8.87 -12.14
CA ASP A 71 -1.61 -10.21 -12.60
C ASP A 71 -0.77 -10.95 -11.55
N LEU A 72 0.17 -10.25 -10.92
CA LEU A 72 0.97 -10.78 -9.82
C LEU A 72 0.11 -11.11 -8.59
N ALA A 73 -0.81 -10.21 -8.21
CA ALA A 73 -1.73 -10.46 -7.10
C ALA A 73 -2.66 -11.65 -7.37
N ASN A 74 -3.15 -11.79 -8.60
CA ASN A 74 -4.01 -12.91 -8.99
C ASN A 74 -3.27 -14.26 -9.06
N SER A 75 -1.95 -14.24 -9.21
CA SER A 75 -1.11 -15.42 -9.43
C SER A 75 -0.28 -15.81 -8.21
N THR A 76 -0.40 -15.10 -7.10
CA THR A 76 0.32 -15.35 -5.84
C THR A 76 -0.64 -15.34 -4.66
N ASP A 77 -0.19 -15.84 -3.51
CA ASP A 77 -0.96 -15.84 -2.25
C ASP A 77 -0.72 -14.56 -1.40
N TYR A 78 -0.08 -13.53 -1.97
CA TYR A 78 0.10 -12.27 -1.26
C TYR A 78 -1.21 -11.48 -1.22
N GLY A 79 -1.63 -11.07 -0.04
CA GLY A 79 -2.80 -10.20 0.17
C GLY A 79 -2.57 -8.77 -0.31
N THR A 80 -1.31 -8.34 -0.36
CA THR A 80 -0.91 -7.05 -0.93
C THR A 80 0.30 -7.23 -1.85
N VAL A 81 0.23 -6.69 -3.07
CA VAL A 81 1.34 -6.64 -4.01
C VAL A 81 1.64 -5.18 -4.35
N ILE A 82 2.90 -4.80 -4.20
CA ILE A 82 3.38 -3.44 -4.52
C ILE A 82 4.42 -3.54 -5.63
N VAL A 83 4.21 -2.81 -6.71
CA VAL A 83 5.20 -2.61 -7.79
C VAL A 83 5.79 -1.22 -7.65
N ARG A 84 7.11 -1.13 -7.45
CA ARG A 84 7.85 0.11 -7.25
C ARG A 84 8.82 0.36 -8.39
N THR A 85 8.74 1.54 -8.99
CA THR A 85 9.73 2.10 -9.92
C THR A 85 10.33 3.37 -9.29
N PRO A 86 11.37 3.99 -9.87
CA PRO A 86 11.93 5.22 -9.32
C PRO A 86 10.90 6.36 -9.12
N GLN A 87 9.86 6.43 -9.94
CA GLN A 87 8.91 7.55 -9.96
C GLN A 87 7.48 7.18 -9.60
N VAL A 88 7.15 5.89 -9.56
CA VAL A 88 5.77 5.40 -9.36
C VAL A 88 5.76 4.21 -8.42
N ALA A 89 4.76 4.15 -7.57
CA ALA A 89 4.38 2.94 -6.83
C ALA A 89 2.93 2.60 -7.17
N ILE A 90 2.65 1.33 -7.40
CA ILE A 90 1.32 0.78 -7.61
C ILE A 90 1.08 -0.33 -6.61
N GLY A 91 0.01 -0.21 -5.84
CA GLY A 91 -0.42 -1.23 -4.89
C GLY A 91 -1.73 -1.90 -5.33
N VAL A 92 -1.80 -3.20 -5.14
CA VAL A 92 -3.03 -4.00 -5.24
C VAL A 92 -3.17 -4.76 -3.94
N SER A 93 -4.33 -4.70 -3.30
CA SER A 93 -4.60 -5.39 -2.04
C SER A 93 -6.03 -5.91 -2.02
N ASP A 94 -6.24 -7.05 -1.36
CA ASP A 94 -7.55 -7.65 -1.14
C ASP A 94 -8.26 -7.14 0.12
N HIS A 95 -7.53 -6.45 1.01
CA HIS A 95 -8.05 -5.96 2.29
C HIS A 95 -7.91 -4.45 2.50
N LEU A 96 -7.05 -3.75 1.76
CA LEU A 96 -6.96 -2.29 1.78
C LEU A 96 -7.90 -1.68 0.75
N ASN A 97 -8.58 -0.61 1.13
CA ASN A 97 -9.40 0.12 0.18
C ASN A 97 -8.57 1.07 -0.71
N ARG A 98 -9.18 1.54 -1.81
CA ARG A 98 -8.51 2.37 -2.79
C ARG A 98 -7.86 3.63 -2.20
N VAL A 99 -8.50 4.28 -1.24
CA VAL A 99 -7.97 5.52 -0.62
C VAL A 99 -6.72 5.22 0.21
N GLN A 100 -6.70 4.09 0.92
CA GLN A 100 -5.54 3.64 1.68
C GLN A 100 -4.37 3.33 0.75
N ILE A 101 -4.62 2.61 -0.34
CA ILE A 101 -3.61 2.29 -1.37
C ILE A 101 -3.04 3.58 -1.97
N GLU A 102 -3.88 4.48 -2.47
CA GLU A 102 -3.43 5.72 -3.11
C GLU A 102 -2.65 6.65 -2.16
N ARG A 103 -2.93 6.61 -0.85
CA ARG A 103 -2.13 7.31 0.16
C ARG A 103 -0.78 6.64 0.35
N GLY A 104 -0.77 5.31 0.45
CA GLY A 104 0.44 4.52 0.55
C GLY A 104 1.38 4.72 -0.63
N GLU A 105 0.85 4.63 -1.86
CA GLU A 105 1.60 4.86 -3.10
C GLU A 105 2.29 6.22 -3.11
N ARG A 106 1.56 7.29 -2.76
CA ARG A 106 2.12 8.65 -2.70
C ARG A 106 3.19 8.81 -1.63
N ALA A 107 2.98 8.24 -0.45
CA ALA A 107 3.94 8.29 0.64
C ALA A 107 5.22 7.52 0.28
N MET A 108 5.09 6.34 -0.34
CA MET A 108 6.21 5.53 -0.76
C MET A 108 7.08 6.21 -1.81
N VAL A 109 6.47 6.87 -2.79
CA VAL A 109 7.21 7.58 -3.85
C VAL A 109 7.94 8.80 -3.32
N ALA A 110 7.46 9.44 -2.26
CA ALA A 110 8.09 10.58 -1.63
C ALA A 110 9.40 10.21 -0.90
N GLU A 111 9.59 8.93 -0.56
CA GLU A 111 10.80 8.44 0.10
C GLU A 111 11.81 7.95 -0.93
N PRO A 112 13.06 8.47 -0.93
CA PRO A 112 14.12 8.02 -1.84
C PRO A 112 14.59 6.59 -1.53
N ASP A 113 14.64 6.24 -0.25
CA ASP A 113 14.97 4.88 0.19
C ASP A 113 13.75 3.97 0.07
N TYR A 114 13.94 2.77 -0.48
CA TYR A 114 12.84 1.86 -0.78
C TYR A 114 12.30 1.14 0.46
N ALA A 115 13.14 0.85 1.43
CA ALA A 115 12.71 0.28 2.71
C ALA A 115 11.92 1.31 3.54
N ASP A 116 12.45 2.55 3.64
CA ASP A 116 11.72 3.67 4.26
C ASP A 116 10.42 3.97 3.52
N GLY A 117 10.42 3.85 2.19
CA GLY A 117 9.23 3.97 1.36
C GLY A 117 8.15 2.92 1.68
N LEU A 118 8.55 1.69 1.98
CA LEU A 118 7.62 0.63 2.40
C LEU A 118 6.99 0.94 3.76
N HIS A 119 7.79 1.41 4.73
CA HIS A 119 7.27 1.90 6.01
C HIS A 119 6.32 3.10 5.83
N ALA A 120 6.66 4.04 4.94
CA ALA A 120 5.80 5.19 4.63
C ALA A 120 4.47 4.75 4.00
N PHE A 121 4.49 3.77 3.08
CA PHE A 121 3.30 3.17 2.50
C PHE A 121 2.40 2.61 3.59
N ALA A 122 2.93 1.74 4.44
CA ALA A 122 2.18 1.06 5.50
C ALA A 122 1.52 2.06 6.47
N ARG A 123 2.29 3.05 6.96
CA ARG A 123 1.77 4.10 7.85
C ARG A 123 0.69 4.95 7.19
N ALA A 124 0.84 5.29 5.92
CA ALA A 124 -0.15 6.08 5.19
C ALA A 124 -1.41 5.27 4.86
N ALA A 125 -1.26 3.96 4.60
CA ALA A 125 -2.36 3.05 4.38
C ALA A 125 -3.14 2.72 5.67
N ASP A 126 -2.47 2.73 6.83
CA ASP A 126 -3.11 2.52 8.15
C ASP A 126 -3.98 3.72 8.58
N GLY A 127 -3.90 4.84 7.85
CA GLY A 127 -4.56 6.10 8.19
C GLY A 127 -6.06 6.01 8.42
N VAL A 128 -6.43 6.41 9.63
CA VAL A 128 -7.78 6.69 10.17
C VAL A 128 -8.88 5.85 9.53
N THR A 129 -9.10 4.67 10.05
CA THR A 129 -10.40 4.04 9.99
C THR A 129 -11.37 4.97 10.73
N VAL A 130 -12.15 5.77 9.99
CA VAL A 130 -13.26 6.50 10.58
C VAL A 130 -14.16 5.43 11.18
N HIS A 131 -14.14 5.30 12.49
CA HIS A 131 -15.09 4.45 13.19
C HIS A 131 -16.49 5.09 13.01
N TRP A 132 -17.08 4.79 11.85
CA TRP A 132 -18.40 5.28 11.46
C TRP A 132 -19.43 5.17 12.58
N PRO A 133 -19.47 4.07 13.39
CA PRO A 133 -20.35 3.99 14.55
C PRO A 133 -20.05 5.07 15.58
N LEU A 134 -18.79 5.38 15.84
CA LEU A 134 -18.40 6.42 16.79
C LEU A 134 -18.76 7.82 16.28
N ALA A 135 -18.52 8.09 15.00
CA ALA A 135 -18.89 9.36 14.37
C ALA A 135 -20.41 9.59 14.42
N VAL A 136 -21.21 8.55 14.14
CA VAL A 136 -22.68 8.59 14.25
C VAL A 136 -23.11 8.79 15.69
N ALA A 137 -22.51 8.09 16.66
CA ALA A 137 -22.84 8.24 18.08
C ALA A 137 -22.55 9.67 18.58
N VAL A 138 -21.43 10.26 18.21
CA VAL A 138 -21.10 11.66 18.55
C VAL A 138 -22.09 12.63 17.92
N ALA A 139 -22.44 12.44 16.64
CA ALA A 139 -23.43 13.28 15.96
C ALA A 139 -24.80 13.22 16.65
N LEU A 140 -25.26 12.03 17.05
CA LEU A 140 -26.51 11.85 17.76
C LEU A 140 -26.51 12.51 19.15
N LEU A 141 -25.39 12.42 19.88
CA LEU A 141 -25.24 13.09 21.19
C LEU A 141 -25.30 14.61 21.05
N VAL A 142 -24.68 15.18 20.04
CA VAL A 142 -24.72 16.63 19.75
C VAL A 142 -26.18 17.07 19.43
N LEU A 143 -26.85 16.32 18.56
CA LEU A 143 -28.25 16.60 18.21
C LEU A 143 -29.20 16.51 19.43
N ALA A 144 -29.01 15.50 20.28
CA ALA A 144 -29.76 15.37 21.52
C ALA A 144 -29.55 16.55 22.47
N GLY A 145 -28.27 16.99 22.61
CA GLY A 145 -27.90 18.16 23.42
C GLY A 145 -28.59 19.47 22.92
N ILE A 146 -28.58 19.66 21.58
CA ILE A 146 -29.27 20.82 20.97
C ILE A 146 -30.78 20.76 21.21
N ALA A 147 -31.39 19.59 21.06
CA ALA A 147 -32.84 19.43 21.28
C ALA A 147 -33.25 19.72 22.75
N VAL A 148 -32.45 19.27 23.72
CA VAL A 148 -32.65 19.54 25.13
C VAL A 148 -32.52 21.04 25.44
N ALA A 149 -31.50 21.69 24.90
CA ALA A 149 -31.29 23.14 25.08
C ALA A 149 -32.44 23.96 24.49
N ALA A 150 -32.91 23.59 23.29
CA ALA A 150 -34.06 24.24 22.66
C ALA A 150 -35.35 24.06 23.47
N ALA A 151 -35.58 22.85 24.00
CA ALA A 151 -36.77 22.58 24.84
C ALA A 151 -36.77 23.38 26.17
N MET A 152 -35.58 23.58 26.76
CA MET A 152 -35.42 24.38 27.98
C MET A 152 -35.65 25.87 27.74
N THR A 153 -35.21 26.39 26.57
CA THR A 153 -35.46 27.80 26.21
C THR A 153 -36.93 28.09 25.84
N ALA A 154 -37.62 27.12 25.23
CA ALA A 154 -39.03 27.26 24.85
C ALA A 154 -39.98 27.18 26.04
N ARG A 155 -39.53 26.74 27.21
CA ARG A 155 -40.33 26.65 28.44
C ARG A 155 -40.19 27.87 29.38
N ARG A 156 -39.41 28.88 29.00
CA ARG A 156 -39.28 30.17 29.68
C ARG A 156 -40.11 31.22 28.99
#